data_6b5d1b0f53cbb68e72ea256665e5f0a4
#
_entry.id   6b5d1b0f53cbb68e72ea256665e5f0a4
#
_cell.length_a   1.000
_cell.length_b   1.000
_cell.length_c   1.000
_cell.angle_alpha   90.00
_cell.angle_beta   90.00
_cell.angle_gamma   90.00
#
_symmetry.space_group_name_H-M   'P 1'
#
loop_
_entity.id
_entity.type
_entity.pdbx_description
1 polymer ?
#
loop_
_entity_poly.entity_id
_entity_poly.type
_entity_poly.pdbx_seq_one_letter_code
_entity_poly.pdbx_strand_id
1 'polypeptide(L)'
;MRSANNPNGDLAEYLFCHAFGWQQAPNSERGYDATGADGTRYQIKGRRIHRRNKSRQLSAIRDINGGHFDVLAGVLFDDDFNVMKAALIPIAFVIERSTFIAHTNSNKFMLRDDVWNAPGVRDVTAEIAAAMP
;
A
#
# COMPACT_ATOMS: atom_id res chain seq x y z
N MET A 1 -13.25 -11.17 -3.51
CA MET A 1 -12.83 -10.45 -2.31
C MET A 1 -11.89 -11.32 -1.50
N ARG A 2 -10.77 -10.77 -1.08
CA ARG A 2 -9.72 -11.58 -0.47
C ARG A 2 -9.92 -11.80 1.02
N SER A 3 -10.43 -10.80 1.71
CA SER A 3 -10.65 -10.88 3.16
C SER A 3 -11.85 -10.04 3.56
N ALA A 4 -12.86 -10.68 4.11
CA ALA A 4 -14.03 -9.99 4.63
C ALA A 4 -13.71 -9.19 5.90
N ASN A 5 -12.56 -9.47 6.55
CA ASN A 5 -12.18 -8.87 7.82
C ASN A 5 -11.21 -7.69 7.66
N ASN A 6 -10.89 -7.30 6.41
CA ASN A 6 -9.97 -6.20 6.15
C ASN A 6 -10.52 -5.28 5.06
N PRO A 7 -11.53 -4.45 5.39
CA PRO A 7 -12.14 -3.56 4.40
C PRO A 7 -11.17 -2.53 3.83
N ASN A 8 -10.19 -2.09 4.62
CA ASN A 8 -9.18 -1.15 4.12
C ASN A 8 -8.34 -1.78 3.01
N GLY A 9 -7.91 -3.03 3.21
CA GLY A 9 -7.12 -3.75 2.23
C GLY A 9 -7.89 -4.09 0.98
N ASP A 10 -9.14 -4.55 1.15
CA ASP A 10 -9.99 -4.90 0.01
C ASP A 10 -10.29 -3.69 -0.87
N LEU A 11 -10.63 -2.55 -0.25
CA LEU A 11 -10.90 -1.32 -0.99
C LEU A 11 -9.63 -0.82 -1.68
N ALA A 12 -8.50 -0.83 -0.99
CA ALA A 12 -7.24 -0.39 -1.57
C ALA A 12 -6.87 -1.21 -2.80
N GLU A 13 -6.99 -2.54 -2.74
CA GLU A 13 -6.71 -3.40 -3.89
C GLU A 13 -7.64 -3.09 -5.07
N TYR A 14 -8.93 -2.92 -4.79
CA TYR A 14 -9.88 -2.56 -5.84
C TYR A 14 -9.49 -1.25 -6.52
N LEU A 15 -9.19 -0.23 -5.73
CA LEU A 15 -8.91 1.11 -6.27
C LEU A 15 -7.65 1.11 -7.12
N PHE A 16 -6.57 0.53 -6.64
CA PHE A 16 -5.32 0.50 -7.39
C PHE A 16 -5.45 -0.33 -8.66
N CYS A 17 -6.05 -1.52 -8.57
CA CYS A 17 -6.20 -2.37 -9.74
C CYS A 17 -7.13 -1.73 -10.77
N HIS A 18 -8.22 -1.09 -10.32
CA HIS A 18 -9.15 -0.42 -11.22
C HIS A 18 -8.51 0.81 -11.87
N ALA A 19 -7.81 1.63 -11.09
CA ALA A 19 -7.21 2.86 -11.60
C ALA A 19 -6.14 2.62 -12.66
N PHE A 20 -5.33 1.58 -12.48
CA PHE A 20 -4.16 1.34 -13.32
C PHE A 20 -4.27 0.11 -14.21
N GLY A 21 -5.38 -0.63 -14.11
CA GLY A 21 -5.53 -1.84 -14.90
C GLY A 21 -4.60 -2.97 -14.47
N TRP A 22 -4.18 -3.00 -13.21
CA TRP A 22 -3.33 -4.07 -12.71
C TRP A 22 -4.10 -5.37 -12.57
N GLN A 23 -3.40 -6.48 -12.79
CA GLN A 23 -3.96 -7.79 -12.59
C GLN A 23 -3.76 -8.21 -11.15
N GLN A 24 -4.86 -8.54 -10.47
CA GLN A 24 -4.81 -9.02 -9.09
C GLN A 24 -4.11 -10.37 -9.04
N ALA A 25 -3.19 -10.54 -8.09
CA ALA A 25 -2.46 -11.78 -7.92
C ALA A 25 -3.39 -12.88 -7.37
N PRO A 26 -3.12 -14.16 -7.70
CA PRO A 26 -3.84 -15.26 -7.06
C PRO A 26 -3.63 -15.25 -5.54
N ASN A 27 -4.62 -15.75 -4.80
CA ASN A 27 -4.54 -15.80 -3.34
C ASN A 27 -3.35 -16.62 -2.83
N SER A 28 -2.83 -17.52 -3.64
CA SER A 28 -1.68 -18.34 -3.28
C SER A 28 -0.34 -17.59 -3.34
N GLU A 29 -0.32 -16.42 -3.97
CA GLU A 29 0.92 -15.65 -4.08
C GLU A 29 1.28 -15.00 -2.76
N ARG A 30 2.58 -14.91 -2.51
CA ARG A 30 3.11 -14.33 -1.28
C ARG A 30 3.82 -13.03 -1.58
N GLY A 31 3.57 -12.03 -0.74
CA GLY A 31 4.36 -10.82 -0.73
C GLY A 31 3.98 -9.79 -1.77
N TYR A 32 3.08 -10.10 -2.71
CA TYR A 32 2.55 -9.07 -3.60
C TYR A 32 1.08 -9.34 -3.92
N ASP A 33 0.37 -8.27 -4.28
CA ASP A 33 -1.08 -8.30 -4.44
C ASP A 33 -1.53 -8.12 -5.89
N ALA A 34 -0.69 -7.53 -6.73
CA ALA A 34 -1.04 -7.26 -8.12
C ALA A 34 0.21 -7.10 -8.96
N THR A 35 0.04 -7.26 -10.29
CA THR A 35 1.11 -7.03 -11.26
C THR A 35 0.63 -6.05 -12.31
N GLY A 36 1.53 -5.14 -12.71
CA GLY A 36 1.31 -4.24 -13.84
C GLY A 36 1.61 -4.93 -15.16
N ALA A 37 1.27 -4.26 -16.26
CA ALA A 37 1.50 -4.80 -17.60
C ALA A 37 2.98 -5.06 -17.90
N ASP A 38 3.87 -4.32 -17.26
CA ASP A 38 5.33 -4.47 -17.44
C ASP A 38 5.95 -5.51 -16.49
N GLY A 39 5.12 -6.21 -15.70
CA GLY A 39 5.60 -7.21 -14.76
C GLY A 39 5.96 -6.66 -13.39
N THR A 40 5.84 -5.36 -13.14
CA THR A 40 6.07 -4.79 -11.83
C THR A 40 5.10 -5.41 -10.82
N ARG A 41 5.64 -5.84 -9.67
CA ARG A 41 4.84 -6.45 -8.61
C ARG A 41 4.56 -5.41 -7.53
N TYR A 42 3.31 -5.31 -7.14
CA TYR A 42 2.85 -4.31 -6.17
C TYR A 42 2.33 -5.00 -4.92
N GLN A 43 2.80 -4.52 -3.77
CA GLN A 43 2.13 -4.81 -2.51
C GLN A 43 1.22 -3.63 -2.20
N ILE A 44 -0.05 -3.90 -1.92
CA ILE A 44 -1.07 -2.86 -1.76
C ILE A 44 -1.49 -2.79 -0.31
N LYS A 45 -1.46 -1.59 0.26
CA LYS A 45 -1.85 -1.38 1.66
C LYS A 45 -2.68 -0.12 1.77
N GLY A 46 -3.71 -0.20 2.62
CA GLY A 46 -4.56 0.95 2.93
C GLY A 46 -4.69 1.15 4.44
N ARG A 47 -4.84 2.41 4.84
CA ARG A 47 -5.05 2.77 6.24
C ARG A 47 -6.14 3.82 6.33
N ARG A 48 -7.12 3.59 7.20
CA ARG A 48 -8.12 4.60 7.51
C ARG A 48 -7.65 5.42 8.70
N ILE A 49 -7.60 6.74 8.52
CA ILE A 49 -7.24 7.70 9.55
C ILE A 49 -8.54 8.24 10.13
N HIS A 50 -8.71 8.19 11.45
CA HIS A 50 -9.88 8.77 12.06
C HIS A 50 -9.52 9.54 13.34
N ARG A 51 -10.51 10.25 13.88
CA ARG A 51 -10.28 11.22 14.96
C ARG A 51 -9.58 10.63 16.18
N ARG A 52 -9.85 9.38 16.49
CA ARG A 52 -9.28 8.72 17.68
C ARG A 52 -7.97 8.02 17.40
N ASN A 53 -7.68 7.73 16.15
CA ASN A 53 -6.45 7.04 15.77
C ASN A 53 -5.93 7.60 14.46
N LYS A 54 -5.00 8.54 14.58
CA LYS A 54 -4.39 9.21 13.43
C LYS A 54 -3.11 8.54 12.98
N SER A 55 -2.83 7.33 13.45
CA SER A 55 -1.64 6.59 13.05
C SER A 55 -1.63 6.34 11.54
N ARG A 56 -0.48 6.56 10.94
CA ARG A 56 -0.22 6.29 9.52
C ARG A 56 0.56 5.01 9.31
N GLN A 57 0.61 4.16 10.33
CA GLN A 57 1.30 2.88 10.22
C GLN A 57 0.51 1.93 9.34
N LEU A 58 1.15 1.46 8.28
CA LEU A 58 0.59 0.41 7.43
C LEU A 58 0.78 -0.95 8.11
N SER A 59 0.04 -1.95 7.65
CA SER A 59 0.18 -3.30 8.19
C SER A 59 1.60 -3.83 7.97
N ALA A 60 1.99 -4.81 8.79
CA ALA A 60 3.35 -5.34 8.78
C ALA A 60 3.79 -5.83 7.41
N ILE A 61 5.04 -5.54 7.06
CA ILE A 61 5.68 -6.04 5.84
C ILE A 61 6.63 -7.14 6.26
N ARG A 62 6.34 -8.38 5.84
CA ARG A 62 7.15 -9.53 6.18
C ARG A 62 8.20 -9.77 5.13
N ASP A 63 9.38 -10.21 5.57
CA ASP A 63 10.48 -10.59 4.69
C ASP A 63 10.75 -9.53 3.61
N ILE A 64 10.88 -8.29 4.05
CA ILE A 64 10.99 -7.14 3.14
C ILE A 64 12.19 -7.24 2.19
N ASN A 65 13.24 -7.96 2.61
CA ASN A 65 14.45 -8.13 1.82
C ASN A 65 14.38 -9.35 0.89
N GLY A 66 13.27 -10.07 0.88
CA GLY A 66 13.12 -11.32 0.11
C GLY A 66 12.78 -11.13 -1.36
N GLY A 67 12.67 -9.90 -1.85
CA GLY A 67 12.40 -9.66 -3.26
C GLY A 67 10.98 -10.02 -3.69
N HIS A 68 10.01 -9.91 -2.79
CA HIS A 68 8.64 -10.33 -3.08
C HIS A 68 7.83 -9.32 -3.89
N PHE A 69 8.17 -8.03 -3.81
CA PHE A 69 7.49 -6.99 -4.57
C PHE A 69 8.47 -5.88 -4.93
N ASP A 70 8.06 -5.04 -5.86
CA ASP A 70 8.91 -3.98 -6.41
C ASP A 70 8.47 -2.60 -5.94
N VAL A 71 7.17 -2.41 -5.73
CA VAL A 71 6.58 -1.13 -5.38
C VAL A 71 5.51 -1.34 -4.32
N LEU A 72 5.52 -0.48 -3.30
CA LEU A 72 4.45 -0.42 -2.31
C LEU A 72 3.42 0.61 -2.78
N ALA A 73 2.18 0.17 -2.96
CA ALA A 73 1.06 1.03 -3.33
C ALA A 73 0.27 1.31 -2.06
N GLY A 74 0.38 2.54 -1.56
CA GLY A 74 -0.24 2.91 -0.29
C GLY A 74 -1.32 3.96 -0.45
N VAL A 75 -2.41 3.83 0.30
CA VAL A 75 -3.50 4.80 0.30
C VAL A 75 -3.97 5.07 1.73
N LEU A 76 -4.20 6.34 2.02
CA LEU A 76 -4.80 6.79 3.27
C LEU A 76 -6.24 7.21 2.99
N PHE A 77 -7.16 6.72 3.81
CA PHE A 77 -8.57 7.07 3.78
C PHE A 77 -8.93 7.92 4.99
N ASP A 78 -9.91 8.79 4.85
CA ASP A 78 -10.51 9.47 6.00
C ASP A 78 -11.55 8.58 6.70
N ASP A 79 -12.26 9.13 7.68
CA ASP A 79 -13.29 8.41 8.44
C ASP A 79 -14.38 7.80 7.56
N ASP A 80 -14.70 8.47 6.45
CA ASP A 80 -15.77 8.08 5.54
C ASP A 80 -15.26 7.28 4.36
N PHE A 81 -14.01 6.79 4.42
CA PHE A 81 -13.35 6.05 3.34
C PHE A 81 -13.17 6.86 2.07
N ASN A 82 -13.10 8.19 2.18
CA ASN A 82 -12.64 9.02 1.07
C ASN A 82 -11.13 8.96 0.97
N VAL A 83 -10.60 9.03 -0.24
CA VAL A 83 -9.16 9.02 -0.46
C VAL A 83 -8.56 10.34 0.00
N MET A 84 -7.63 10.27 0.96
CA MET A 84 -6.88 11.44 1.41
C MET A 84 -5.61 11.62 0.59
N LYS A 85 -4.79 10.59 0.52
CA LYS A 85 -3.50 10.59 -0.20
C LYS A 85 -3.18 9.19 -0.67
N ALA A 86 -2.55 9.08 -1.82
CA ALA A 86 -2.07 7.79 -2.32
C ALA A 86 -0.73 7.96 -3.01
N ALA A 87 0.13 6.93 -2.92
CA ALA A 87 1.47 6.97 -3.48
C ALA A 87 1.92 5.60 -3.97
N LEU A 88 2.78 5.61 -4.99
CA LEU A 88 3.55 4.44 -5.41
C LEU A 88 4.99 4.65 -4.94
N ILE A 89 5.50 3.72 -4.14
CA ILE A 89 6.74 3.89 -3.38
C ILE A 89 7.71 2.77 -3.75
N PRO A 90 8.90 3.10 -4.30
CA PRO A 90 9.88 2.05 -4.64
C PRO A 90 10.29 1.25 -3.42
N ILE A 91 10.50 -0.04 -3.59
CA ILE A 91 10.86 -0.94 -2.48
C ILE A 91 12.14 -0.47 -1.77
N ALA A 92 13.11 0.07 -2.50
CA ALA A 92 14.36 0.54 -1.89
C ALA A 92 14.10 1.61 -0.84
N PHE A 93 13.19 2.54 -1.10
CA PHE A 93 12.82 3.58 -0.13
C PHE A 93 12.06 2.97 1.06
N VAL A 94 11.18 2.01 0.79
CA VAL A 94 10.44 1.33 1.87
C VAL A 94 11.41 0.63 2.82
N ILE A 95 12.38 -0.08 2.29
CA ILE A 95 13.40 -0.75 3.11
C ILE A 95 14.16 0.26 3.95
N GLU A 96 14.64 1.33 3.32
CA GLU A 96 15.45 2.35 3.99
C GLU A 96 14.69 3.02 5.13
N ARG A 97 13.40 3.35 4.90
CA ARG A 97 12.61 4.12 5.84
C ARG A 97 11.93 3.26 6.91
N SER A 98 11.75 1.96 6.65
CA SER A 98 11.03 1.10 7.58
C SER A 98 11.87 0.74 8.80
N THR A 99 11.19 0.29 9.85
CA THR A 99 11.81 -0.16 11.10
C THR A 99 11.53 -1.64 11.30
N PHE A 100 12.58 -2.42 11.53
CA PHE A 100 12.43 -3.84 11.83
C PHE A 100 11.94 -4.04 13.26
N ILE A 101 10.91 -4.85 13.41
CA ILE A 101 10.33 -5.21 14.71
C ILE A 101 10.57 -6.70 14.93
N ALA A 102 11.54 -7.01 15.81
CA ALA A 102 11.95 -8.39 16.06
C ALA A 102 10.79 -9.25 16.59
N HIS A 103 9.99 -8.66 17.47
CA HIS A 103 8.87 -9.35 18.09
C HIS A 103 7.90 -9.97 17.07
N THR A 104 7.63 -9.27 15.99
CA THR A 104 6.72 -9.71 14.93
C THR A 104 7.47 -10.25 13.71
N ASN A 105 8.79 -10.19 13.71
CA ASN A 105 9.62 -10.57 12.57
C ASN A 105 9.13 -9.92 11.29
N SER A 106 8.95 -8.60 11.34
CA SER A 106 8.41 -7.84 10.22
C SER A 106 8.91 -6.41 10.27
N ASN A 107 8.66 -5.66 9.20
CA ASN A 107 9.01 -4.24 9.13
C ASN A 107 7.76 -3.38 9.26
N LYS A 108 7.91 -2.28 9.99
CA LYS A 108 6.90 -1.26 10.18
C LYS A 108 7.20 -0.08 9.27
N PHE A 109 6.23 0.34 8.47
CA PHE A 109 6.36 1.49 7.59
C PHE A 109 5.27 2.50 7.91
N MET A 110 5.67 3.75 8.15
CA MET A 110 4.75 4.85 8.43
C MET A 110 4.56 5.68 7.16
N LEU A 111 3.34 5.78 6.68
CA LEU A 111 3.02 6.51 5.46
C LEU A 111 2.82 8.01 5.79
N ARG A 112 3.92 8.66 6.15
CA ARG A 112 3.92 10.07 6.54
C ARG A 112 3.97 11.00 5.33
N ASP A 113 3.64 12.27 5.55
CA ASP A 113 3.58 13.24 4.46
C ASP A 113 4.90 13.39 3.71
N ASP A 114 6.03 13.29 4.40
CA ASP A 114 7.34 13.45 3.78
C ASP A 114 7.68 12.33 2.78
N VAL A 115 6.98 11.21 2.83
CA VAL A 115 7.16 10.13 1.85
C VAL A 115 6.90 10.64 0.43
N TRP A 116 5.91 11.51 0.27
CA TRP A 116 5.56 12.06 -1.04
C TRP A 116 6.66 12.93 -1.66
N ASN A 117 7.59 13.41 -0.84
CA ASN A 117 8.71 14.24 -1.30
C ASN A 117 9.96 13.43 -1.63
N ALA A 118 9.95 12.13 -1.38
CA ALA A 118 11.13 11.29 -1.58
C ALA A 118 11.36 11.01 -3.07
N PRO A 119 12.63 10.90 -3.51
CA PRO A 119 12.93 10.56 -4.89
C PRO A 119 12.30 9.22 -5.31
N GLY A 120 11.73 9.18 -6.49
CA GLY A 120 11.13 7.97 -7.03
C GLY A 120 9.73 7.67 -6.55
N VAL A 121 9.22 8.39 -5.55
CA VAL A 121 7.85 8.24 -5.08
C VAL A 121 6.92 9.01 -6.02
N ARG A 122 5.85 8.35 -6.45
CA ARG A 122 4.87 8.95 -7.34
C ARG A 122 3.57 9.21 -6.58
N ASP A 123 3.10 10.46 -6.61
CA ASP A 123 1.80 10.83 -6.06
C ASP A 123 0.71 10.39 -7.03
N VAL A 124 -0.18 9.52 -6.58
CA VAL A 124 -1.28 9.01 -7.39
C VAL A 124 -2.63 9.30 -6.72
N THR A 125 -2.67 10.29 -5.86
CA THR A 125 -3.88 10.65 -5.11
C THR A 125 -5.07 10.90 -6.03
N ALA A 126 -4.87 11.68 -7.10
CA ALA A 126 -5.96 12.01 -8.03
C ALA A 126 -6.49 10.78 -8.75
N GLU A 127 -5.58 9.91 -9.22
CA GLU A 127 -5.96 8.68 -9.93
C GLU A 127 -6.75 7.74 -9.03
N ILE A 128 -6.32 7.60 -7.78
CA ILE A 128 -7.01 6.70 -6.85
C ILE A 128 -8.34 7.29 -6.41
N ALA A 129 -8.40 8.59 -6.17
CA ALA A 129 -9.67 9.27 -5.85
C ALA A 129 -10.67 9.11 -6.99
N ALA A 130 -10.23 9.22 -8.24
CA ALA A 130 -11.08 9.06 -9.41
C ALA A 130 -11.60 7.63 -9.59
N ALA A 131 -10.93 6.64 -9.00
CA ALA A 131 -11.34 5.24 -9.08
C ALA A 131 -12.43 4.87 -8.07
N MET A 132 -12.76 5.75 -7.14
CA MET A 132 -13.82 5.49 -6.15
C MET A 132 -15.15 5.25 -6.86
N PRO A 133 -15.89 4.18 -6.45
CA PRO A 133 -17.16 3.84 -7.07
C PRO A 133 -18.25 4.87 -6.80
#